data_09e0251d5306ba13b32bb78486664e29
#
_entry.id   09e0251d5306ba13b32bb78486664e29
#
_cell.length_a   1.000
_cell.length_b   1.000
_cell.length_c   1.000
_cell.angle_alpha   90.00
_cell.angle_beta   90.00
_cell.angle_gamma   90.00
#
_symmetry.space_group_name_H-M   'P 1'
#
loop_
_entity.id
_entity.type
_entity.pdbx_description
1 polymer ?
#
loop_
_entity_poly.entity_id
_entity_poly.type
_entity_poly.pdbx_seq_one_letter_code
_entity_poly.pdbx_strand_id
1 'polypeptide(L)'
;MLNNKLKLVTTLSCALGIAAPASVFATNGMFLIGYGNKSRGMGGVGITMTHDTLASAANPATMAFIKGNQFDIGGDLFQANAEASLGEDGVYLGRVTVESKPDHMAITPGLYIMPSLGASWNDGDLSYGFTMVSVGGGGSRYEPNVYNSVIQGADTSHKMGVSLILMNINPTIAYKLDKNNSIGATLVIGLQIFKSYGLEYFQTFTESDSPDHLTDQGTDVAYGAGIRLGWMGNFMENKLSLGAEYTSQTYMSEFDDYSELFAEQGKLNTPGNIGIGASYKFIEDLTIALDINYIMYEDIPAIANLGPGQGPGGALYVTGPEANQLGKDEGLGFGWNNQTVYKLGIAYAYDPKWTLRGGWNYGKSPINSERDILFSMVAPATTEHHLTLGASYQYQEDIEFNFSYSHGFENTQYGPTFIGGYGDISMSTDALGASMSMKF
;
A
#
# COMPACT_ATOMS: atom_id res chain seq x y z
N MET A 1 35.09 -4.19 17.76
CA MET A 1 34.01 -4.81 16.99
C MET A 1 32.81 -3.87 16.79
N LEU A 2 32.32 -3.20 17.82
CA LEU A 2 31.17 -2.27 17.71
C LEU A 2 31.39 -1.14 16.67
N ASN A 3 32.57 -0.55 16.62
CA ASN A 3 32.88 0.56 15.71
C ASN A 3 32.87 0.18 14.21
N ASN A 4 33.17 -1.08 13.86
CA ASN A 4 33.13 -1.53 12.47
C ASN A 4 31.70 -1.89 12.02
N LYS A 5 30.88 -2.42 12.94
CA LYS A 5 29.45 -2.68 12.68
C LYS A 5 28.67 -1.38 12.48
N LEU A 6 28.96 -0.36 13.33
CA LEU A 6 28.33 0.96 13.20
C LEU A 6 28.73 1.66 11.89
N LYS A 7 29.99 1.56 11.46
CA LYS A 7 30.45 2.09 10.16
C LYS A 7 29.79 1.40 8.98
N LEU A 8 29.60 0.07 9.04
CA LEU A 8 28.90 -0.68 7.98
C LEU A 8 27.44 -0.23 7.87
N VAL A 9 26.75 -0.08 9.00
CA VAL A 9 25.36 0.41 9.04
C VAL A 9 25.27 1.82 8.49
N THR A 10 26.16 2.74 8.90
CA THR A 10 26.15 4.13 8.41
C THR A 10 26.42 4.20 6.90
N THR A 11 27.33 3.38 6.38
CA THR A 11 27.66 3.34 4.94
C THR A 11 26.50 2.77 4.11
N LEU A 12 25.83 1.71 4.58
CA LEU A 12 24.64 1.15 3.91
C LEU A 12 23.44 2.10 3.97
N SER A 13 23.22 2.77 5.11
CA SER A 13 22.13 3.74 5.26
C SER A 13 22.30 4.94 4.33
N CYS A 14 23.54 5.44 4.15
CA CYS A 14 23.83 6.51 3.20
C CYS A 14 23.67 6.07 1.73
N ALA A 15 23.94 4.80 1.41
CA ALA A 15 23.79 4.29 0.04
C ALA A 15 22.31 4.07 -0.37
N LEU A 16 21.44 3.75 0.60
CA LEU A 16 20.00 3.57 0.35
C LEU A 16 19.19 4.88 0.44
N GLY A 17 19.73 5.91 1.09
CA GLY A 17 19.07 7.22 1.23
C GLY A 17 19.06 8.09 -0.03
N ILE A 18 19.60 7.61 -1.16
CA ILE A 18 19.67 8.35 -2.44
C ILE A 18 18.74 7.73 -3.50
N ALA A 19 18.09 6.57 -3.24
CA ALA A 19 17.09 6.04 -4.13
C ALA A 19 15.82 6.89 -4.02
N ALA A 20 15.57 7.75 -5.00
CA ALA A 20 14.31 8.48 -5.10
C ALA A 20 13.16 7.45 -5.06
N PRO A 21 12.14 7.66 -4.22
CA PRO A 21 11.02 6.75 -4.13
C PRO A 21 10.30 6.67 -5.47
N ALA A 22 10.01 5.47 -5.91
CA ALA A 22 9.29 5.18 -7.15
C ALA A 22 7.84 4.80 -6.84
N SER A 23 6.93 5.09 -7.73
CA SER A 23 5.51 4.79 -7.58
C SER A 23 5.26 3.30 -7.53
N VAL A 24 4.34 2.89 -6.67
CA VAL A 24 4.05 1.48 -6.40
C VAL A 24 2.54 1.27 -6.47
N PHE A 25 2.09 0.24 -7.20
CA PHE A 25 0.75 -0.28 -7.00
C PHE A 25 0.71 -1.13 -5.75
N ALA A 26 -0.22 -0.81 -4.88
CA ALA A 26 -0.49 -1.62 -3.72
C ALA A 26 -1.48 -2.75 -4.07
N THR A 27 -1.52 -3.77 -3.26
CA THR A 27 -2.17 -5.05 -3.56
C THR A 27 -3.43 -5.29 -2.74
N ASN A 28 -3.59 -4.52 -1.64
CA ASN A 28 -4.83 -4.41 -0.88
C ASN A 28 -5.39 -2.98 -1.07
N GLY A 29 -6.00 -2.72 -2.24
CA GLY A 29 -6.30 -1.37 -2.68
C GLY A 29 -5.02 -0.57 -2.87
N MET A 30 -4.80 0.49 -2.07
CA MET A 30 -3.58 1.28 -2.10
C MET A 30 -2.48 0.81 -1.12
N PHE A 31 -2.73 -0.25 -0.33
CA PHE A 31 -1.77 -0.76 0.66
C PHE A 31 -1.03 -2.01 0.20
N LEU A 32 0.21 -2.16 0.64
CA LEU A 32 0.99 -3.39 0.49
C LEU A 32 0.44 -4.52 1.37
N ILE A 33 0.74 -5.77 1.00
CA ILE A 33 0.27 -6.94 1.75
C ILE A 33 0.83 -7.04 3.17
N GLY A 34 2.03 -6.47 3.44
CA GLY A 34 2.67 -6.50 4.75
C GLY A 34 3.94 -5.65 4.83
N TYR A 35 4.52 -5.55 6.02
CA TYR A 35 5.70 -4.73 6.32
C TYR A 35 6.92 -5.60 6.61
N GLY A 36 8.00 -5.40 5.84
CA GLY A 36 9.22 -6.19 5.92
C GLY A 36 9.13 -7.57 5.24
N ASN A 37 10.29 -8.11 4.86
CA ASN A 37 10.38 -9.31 4.04
C ASN A 37 9.89 -10.57 4.75
N LYS A 38 10.03 -10.66 6.08
CA LYS A 38 9.50 -11.81 6.85
C LYS A 38 7.98 -11.86 6.83
N SER A 39 7.32 -10.71 7.04
CA SER A 39 5.86 -10.59 6.95
C SER A 39 5.37 -10.87 5.53
N ARG A 40 5.99 -10.24 4.50
CA ARG A 40 5.60 -10.46 3.10
C ARG A 40 5.75 -11.90 2.66
N GLY A 41 6.83 -12.59 3.06
CA GLY A 41 7.01 -14.02 2.81
C GLY A 41 5.99 -14.93 3.49
N MET A 42 5.14 -14.39 4.38
CA MET A 42 4.06 -15.08 5.10
C MET A 42 2.67 -14.50 4.79
N GLY A 43 2.39 -14.07 3.57
CA GLY A 43 1.08 -13.51 3.22
C GLY A 43 0.79 -12.15 3.85
N GLY A 44 1.78 -11.50 4.44
CA GLY A 44 1.64 -10.21 5.10
C GLY A 44 1.14 -10.27 6.55
N VAL A 45 1.11 -11.45 7.19
CA VAL A 45 0.77 -11.54 8.62
C VAL A 45 1.81 -10.81 9.48
N GLY A 46 1.36 -10.07 10.49
CA GLY A 46 2.23 -9.25 11.31
C GLY A 46 1.65 -8.88 12.68
N ILE A 47 0.34 -9.03 12.89
CA ILE A 47 -0.33 -8.56 14.13
C ILE A 47 0.16 -9.29 15.37
N THR A 48 0.49 -10.59 15.24
CA THR A 48 0.98 -11.42 16.36
C THR A 48 2.40 -11.95 16.16
N MET A 49 3.08 -11.51 15.10
CA MET A 49 4.39 -12.05 14.74
C MET A 49 5.50 -11.05 15.07
N THR A 50 6.37 -11.41 16.02
CA THR A 50 7.55 -10.61 16.39
C THR A 50 8.72 -10.92 15.46
N HIS A 51 8.55 -10.71 14.16
CA HIS A 51 9.53 -11.09 13.14
C HIS A 51 10.86 -10.34 13.27
N ASP A 52 10.76 -9.02 13.36
CA ASP A 52 11.83 -8.05 13.36
C ASP A 52 11.28 -6.68 13.83
N THR A 53 12.07 -5.61 13.73
CA THR A 53 11.63 -4.27 14.14
C THR A 53 10.48 -3.76 13.27
N LEU A 54 10.39 -4.20 12.00
CA LEU A 54 9.35 -3.79 11.05
C LEU A 54 7.97 -4.33 11.42
N ALA A 55 7.87 -5.38 12.26
CA ALA A 55 6.61 -5.89 12.77
C ALA A 55 5.81 -4.84 13.56
N SER A 56 6.49 -3.85 14.18
CA SER A 56 5.84 -2.75 14.88
C SER A 56 5.05 -1.82 13.96
N ALA A 57 5.34 -1.83 12.65
CA ALA A 57 4.54 -1.14 11.65
C ALA A 57 3.19 -1.85 11.36
N ALA A 58 3.03 -3.12 11.76
CA ALA A 58 1.74 -3.82 11.74
C ALA A 58 1.05 -3.71 13.10
N ASN A 59 1.77 -3.99 14.20
CA ASN A 59 1.25 -3.90 15.56
C ASN A 59 2.36 -3.41 16.51
N PRO A 60 2.27 -2.21 17.09
CA PRO A 60 3.31 -1.65 17.95
C PRO A 60 3.62 -2.50 19.19
N ALA A 61 2.66 -3.27 19.70
CA ALA A 61 2.85 -4.13 20.85
C ALA A 61 3.87 -5.26 20.62
N THR A 62 4.11 -5.66 19.36
CA THR A 62 5.09 -6.70 19.00
C THR A 62 6.52 -6.29 19.39
N MET A 63 6.83 -5.00 19.39
CA MET A 63 8.15 -4.47 19.72
C MET A 63 8.60 -4.88 21.13
N ALA A 64 7.67 -5.00 22.09
CA ALA A 64 7.96 -5.41 23.45
C ALA A 64 8.53 -6.83 23.58
N PHE A 65 8.27 -7.70 22.60
CA PHE A 65 8.74 -9.09 22.60
C PHE A 65 9.97 -9.33 21.73
N ILE A 66 10.51 -8.31 21.06
CA ILE A 66 11.80 -8.39 20.35
C ILE A 66 12.91 -8.60 21.39
N LYS A 67 13.78 -9.57 21.17
CA LYS A 67 14.87 -9.89 22.10
C LYS A 67 16.10 -9.04 21.80
N GLY A 68 16.51 -8.24 22.81
CA GLY A 68 17.67 -7.35 22.70
C GLY A 68 17.39 -6.13 21.82
N ASN A 69 18.44 -5.42 21.50
CA ASN A 69 18.38 -4.29 20.55
C ASN A 69 18.54 -4.84 19.14
N GLN A 70 17.81 -4.30 18.18
CA GLN A 70 17.81 -4.79 16.81
C GLN A 70 17.73 -3.64 15.81
N PHE A 71 18.40 -3.84 14.70
CA PHE A 71 18.33 -2.98 13.51
C PHE A 71 18.01 -3.83 12.29
N ASP A 72 17.08 -3.36 11.46
CA ASP A 72 16.66 -4.01 10.23
C ASP A 72 16.75 -3.03 9.07
N ILE A 73 17.25 -3.48 7.93
CA ILE A 73 17.32 -2.71 6.70
C ILE A 73 17.04 -3.61 5.52
N GLY A 74 16.26 -3.12 4.58
CA GLY A 74 15.94 -3.88 3.38
C GLY A 74 15.11 -3.09 2.39
N GLY A 75 14.59 -3.79 1.43
CA GLY A 75 13.69 -3.26 0.43
C GLY A 75 13.17 -4.35 -0.49
N ASP A 76 12.25 -3.95 -1.34
CA ASP A 76 11.65 -4.83 -2.34
C ASP A 76 11.74 -4.16 -3.71
N LEU A 77 11.92 -4.99 -4.71
CA LEU A 77 11.70 -4.67 -6.11
C LEU A 77 10.27 -5.08 -6.44
N PHE A 78 9.44 -4.13 -6.81
CA PHE A 78 8.04 -4.36 -7.10
C PHE A 78 7.73 -4.03 -8.55
N GLN A 79 6.95 -4.90 -9.19
CA GLN A 79 6.46 -4.73 -10.54
C GLN A 79 4.94 -4.88 -10.55
N ALA A 80 4.26 -3.98 -11.27
CA ALA A 80 2.84 -4.12 -11.58
C ALA A 80 2.66 -4.10 -13.10
N ASN A 81 1.81 -5.00 -13.58
CA ASN A 81 1.38 -5.08 -14.96
C ASN A 81 -0.11 -4.77 -14.99
N ALA A 82 -0.49 -3.63 -15.52
CA ALA A 82 -1.88 -3.21 -15.63
C ALA A 82 -2.28 -2.98 -17.08
N GLU A 83 -3.52 -3.25 -17.38
CA GLU A 83 -4.15 -3.05 -18.68
C GLU A 83 -5.50 -2.36 -18.49
N ALA A 84 -5.84 -1.45 -19.37
CA ALA A 84 -7.15 -0.82 -19.44
C ALA A 84 -7.73 -0.94 -20.84
N SER A 85 -9.01 -1.28 -20.94
CA SER A 85 -9.72 -1.37 -22.21
C SER A 85 -11.00 -0.55 -22.19
N LEU A 86 -11.28 0.13 -23.27
CA LEU A 86 -12.53 0.86 -23.51
C LEU A 86 -13.21 0.38 -24.79
N GLY A 87 -14.54 0.34 -24.75
CA GLY A 87 -15.38 -0.07 -25.87
C GLY A 87 -15.68 -1.57 -25.87
N GLU A 88 -16.55 -1.97 -26.78
CA GLU A 88 -16.95 -3.36 -27.01
C GLU A 88 -16.65 -3.80 -28.43
N ASP A 89 -16.33 -5.08 -28.62
CA ASP A 89 -16.20 -5.67 -29.94
C ASP A 89 -17.51 -5.58 -30.72
N GLY A 90 -17.48 -4.92 -31.87
CA GLY A 90 -18.65 -4.73 -32.74
C GLY A 90 -19.47 -3.47 -32.50
N VAL A 91 -19.11 -2.62 -31.55
CA VAL A 91 -19.68 -1.27 -31.35
C VAL A 91 -18.90 -0.23 -32.19
N TYR A 92 -19.53 0.90 -32.51
CA TYR A 92 -19.07 1.91 -33.47
C TYR A 92 -17.63 2.42 -33.31
N LEU A 93 -17.04 2.31 -32.09
CA LEU A 93 -15.65 2.72 -31.80
C LEU A 93 -14.66 1.53 -31.70
N GLY A 94 -15.16 0.28 -31.69
CA GLY A 94 -14.33 -0.90 -31.44
C GLY A 94 -13.75 -0.91 -30.01
N ARG A 95 -13.11 -2.04 -29.66
CA ARG A 95 -12.39 -2.20 -28.39
C ARG A 95 -10.97 -1.64 -28.53
N VAL A 96 -10.58 -0.73 -27.63
CA VAL A 96 -9.21 -0.22 -27.51
C VAL A 96 -8.63 -0.71 -26.20
N THR A 97 -7.52 -1.43 -26.27
CA THR A 97 -6.77 -1.95 -25.12
C THR A 97 -5.41 -1.29 -25.05
N VAL A 98 -5.03 -0.81 -23.90
CA VAL A 98 -3.73 -0.18 -23.64
C VAL A 98 -3.10 -0.77 -22.39
N GLU A 99 -1.88 -1.28 -22.55
CA GLU A 99 -1.06 -1.73 -21.42
C GLU A 99 -0.44 -0.52 -20.71
N SER A 100 -0.42 -0.59 -19.38
CA SER A 100 0.29 0.42 -18.59
C SER A 100 1.79 0.25 -18.75
N LYS A 101 2.45 1.30 -19.17
CA LYS A 101 3.91 1.37 -19.26
C LYS A 101 4.51 1.89 -17.95
N PRO A 102 5.76 1.53 -17.66
CA PRO A 102 6.46 2.05 -16.49
C PRO A 102 6.59 3.57 -16.53
N ASP A 103 6.46 4.19 -15.38
CA ASP A 103 6.77 5.60 -15.22
C ASP A 103 8.28 5.84 -15.21
N HIS A 104 8.70 7.08 -15.53
CA HIS A 104 10.11 7.49 -15.55
C HIS A 104 10.81 7.47 -14.18
N MET A 105 10.08 7.28 -13.09
CA MET A 105 10.62 7.10 -11.75
C MET A 105 11.04 5.65 -11.45
N ALA A 106 10.83 4.71 -12.36
CA ALA A 106 11.32 3.34 -12.23
C ALA A 106 12.82 3.24 -12.57
N ILE A 107 13.56 2.37 -11.87
CA ILE A 107 14.99 2.11 -12.15
C ILE A 107 15.16 1.51 -13.55
N THR A 108 14.23 0.65 -13.92
CA THR A 108 14.05 0.12 -15.27
C THR A 108 12.55 0.12 -15.56
N PRO A 109 12.14 -0.01 -16.82
CA PRO A 109 10.72 -0.08 -17.13
C PRO A 109 9.94 -1.05 -16.21
N GLY A 110 9.03 -0.52 -15.34
CA GLY A 110 8.13 -1.26 -14.47
C GLY A 110 8.69 -1.76 -13.14
N LEU A 111 9.93 -1.44 -12.79
CA LEU A 111 10.53 -1.91 -11.55
C LEU A 111 10.67 -0.78 -10.53
N TYR A 112 10.00 -0.93 -9.40
CA TYR A 112 9.97 0.05 -8.30
C TYR A 112 10.74 -0.46 -7.09
N ILE A 113 11.43 0.44 -6.36
CA ILE A 113 12.07 0.11 -5.09
C ILE A 113 11.22 0.59 -3.93
N MET A 114 10.99 -0.30 -2.97
CA MET A 114 10.28 -0.04 -1.73
C MET A 114 11.24 -0.21 -0.54
N PRO A 115 11.87 0.85 -0.05
CA PRO A 115 12.80 0.75 1.07
C PRO A 115 12.07 0.49 2.38
N SER A 116 12.76 -0.19 3.30
CA SER A 116 12.34 -0.40 4.68
C SER A 116 13.53 -0.36 5.63
N LEU A 117 13.33 0.23 6.80
CA LEU A 117 14.33 0.37 7.84
C LEU A 117 13.65 0.39 9.20
N GLY A 118 14.27 -0.22 10.21
CA GLY A 118 13.76 -0.18 11.56
C GLY A 118 14.85 -0.35 12.60
N ALA A 119 14.61 0.20 13.78
CA ALA A 119 15.47 -0.01 14.93
C ALA A 119 14.63 -0.08 16.21
N SER A 120 15.02 -0.94 17.15
CA SER A 120 14.38 -1.06 18.44
C SER A 120 15.39 -1.22 19.56
N TRP A 121 15.05 -0.67 20.71
CA TRP A 121 15.79 -0.77 21.97
C TRP A 121 14.85 -1.26 23.06
N ASN A 122 15.35 -2.18 23.87
CA ASN A 122 14.61 -2.75 24.99
C ASN A 122 15.27 -2.39 26.32
N ASP A 123 14.50 -1.81 27.22
CA ASP A 123 14.91 -1.46 28.58
C ASP A 123 13.90 -2.04 29.57
N GLY A 124 14.12 -3.30 29.95
CA GLY A 124 13.23 -4.05 30.83
C GLY A 124 11.85 -4.29 30.23
N ASP A 125 10.82 -3.69 30.82
CA ASP A 125 9.44 -3.80 30.33
C ASP A 125 9.10 -2.75 29.25
N LEU A 126 9.95 -1.74 29.10
CA LEU A 126 9.79 -0.68 28.09
C LEU A 126 10.61 -1.01 26.85
N SER A 127 9.99 -0.87 25.70
CA SER A 127 10.65 -0.92 24.39
C SER A 127 10.31 0.33 23.61
N TYR A 128 11.27 0.86 22.89
CA TYR A 128 11.08 1.99 22.02
C TYR A 128 11.89 1.84 20.74
N GLY A 129 11.46 2.50 19.70
CA GLY A 129 12.11 2.39 18.40
C GLY A 129 11.41 3.19 17.33
N PHE A 130 11.80 2.93 16.11
CA PHE A 130 11.14 3.52 14.95
C PHE A 130 11.22 2.58 13.77
N THR A 131 10.28 2.75 12.83
CA THR A 131 10.37 2.16 11.50
C THR A 131 10.15 3.24 10.43
N MET A 132 10.79 3.06 9.29
CA MET A 132 10.50 3.76 8.05
C MET A 132 10.13 2.69 7.02
N VAL A 133 8.92 2.77 6.50
CA VAL A 133 8.38 1.74 5.60
C VAL A 133 7.62 2.36 4.44
N SER A 134 7.77 1.78 3.26
CA SER A 134 6.81 1.98 2.20
C SER A 134 5.53 1.24 2.58
N VAL A 135 4.41 1.95 2.67
CA VAL A 135 3.12 1.38 3.10
C VAL A 135 2.21 1.08 1.92
N GLY A 136 2.43 1.74 0.81
CA GLY A 136 1.61 1.57 -0.37
C GLY A 136 1.86 2.63 -1.43
N GLY A 137 0.87 2.81 -2.25
CA GLY A 137 0.84 3.76 -3.34
C GLY A 137 -0.08 3.29 -4.46
N GLY A 138 0.08 3.89 -5.60
CA GLY A 138 -0.64 3.53 -6.81
C GLY A 138 -0.04 4.27 -8.00
N GLY A 139 -0.17 3.73 -9.18
CA GLY A 139 0.27 4.44 -10.35
C GLY A 139 -0.10 3.69 -11.63
N SER A 140 -0.36 4.43 -12.67
CA SER A 140 -0.57 3.92 -14.01
C SER A 140 0.08 4.86 -15.01
N ARG A 141 0.43 4.34 -16.16
CA ARG A 141 0.86 5.14 -17.30
C ARG A 141 0.46 4.43 -18.58
N TYR A 142 -0.63 4.89 -19.14
CA TYR A 142 -1.11 4.39 -20.41
C TYR A 142 -0.58 5.28 -21.55
N GLU A 143 0.00 4.66 -22.55
CA GLU A 143 0.53 5.34 -23.72
C GLU A 143 0.29 4.47 -24.97
N PRO A 144 -0.66 4.84 -25.82
CA PRO A 144 -1.40 6.11 -25.85
C PRO A 144 -2.40 6.28 -24.68
N ASN A 145 -2.81 7.54 -24.45
CA ASN A 145 -3.87 7.87 -23.51
C ASN A 145 -5.16 7.13 -23.88
N VAL A 146 -5.68 6.30 -22.98
CA VAL A 146 -6.86 5.45 -23.26
C VAL A 146 -8.11 6.30 -23.53
N TYR A 147 -8.22 7.49 -22.93
CA TYR A 147 -9.35 8.39 -23.14
C TYR A 147 -9.38 9.01 -24.55
N ASN A 148 -8.22 9.16 -25.21
CA ASN A 148 -8.14 9.69 -26.57
C ASN A 148 -8.85 8.79 -27.60
N SER A 149 -9.04 7.51 -27.29
CA SER A 149 -9.76 6.59 -28.18
C SER A 149 -11.26 6.87 -28.27
N VAL A 150 -11.81 7.56 -27.26
CA VAL A 150 -13.28 7.82 -27.14
C VAL A 150 -13.64 9.26 -27.44
N ILE A 151 -12.67 10.18 -27.44
CA ILE A 151 -12.94 11.62 -27.65
C ILE A 151 -12.38 12.04 -28.99
N GLN A 152 -13.24 12.16 -29.98
CA GLN A 152 -12.87 12.70 -31.26
C GLN A 152 -12.53 14.20 -31.15
N GLY A 153 -11.28 14.54 -31.41
CA GLY A 153 -10.82 15.94 -31.52
C GLY A 153 -10.38 16.59 -30.20
N ALA A 154 -10.24 15.83 -29.12
CA ALA A 154 -9.60 16.34 -27.92
C ALA A 154 -8.08 16.43 -28.12
N ASP A 155 -7.53 17.61 -27.89
CA ASP A 155 -6.07 17.85 -27.85
C ASP A 155 -5.58 17.49 -26.44
N THR A 156 -5.68 16.19 -26.11
CA THR A 156 -5.27 15.66 -24.80
C THR A 156 -3.84 15.11 -24.86
N SER A 157 -3.18 15.04 -23.72
CA SER A 157 -1.84 14.48 -23.62
C SER A 157 -1.75 13.09 -24.25
N HIS A 158 -0.62 12.78 -24.89
CA HIS A 158 -0.39 11.48 -25.52
C HIS A 158 -0.39 10.31 -24.51
N LYS A 159 -0.15 10.60 -23.24
CA LYS A 159 -0.15 9.63 -22.12
C LYS A 159 -1.14 10.07 -21.03
N MET A 160 -1.65 9.11 -20.27
CA MET A 160 -2.43 9.38 -19.06
C MET A 160 -1.98 8.49 -17.90
N GLY A 161 -2.23 8.95 -16.69
CA GLY A 161 -2.01 8.15 -15.49
C GLY A 161 -1.70 8.97 -14.25
N VAL A 162 -1.43 8.24 -13.18
CA VAL A 162 -1.05 8.81 -11.88
C VAL A 162 0.15 8.06 -11.30
N SER A 163 0.80 8.68 -10.35
CA SER A 163 1.86 8.09 -9.56
C SER A 163 1.72 8.57 -8.12
N LEU A 164 1.47 7.66 -7.20
CA LEU A 164 1.33 7.90 -5.77
C LEU A 164 2.31 7.01 -5.01
N ILE A 165 3.08 7.59 -4.10
CA ILE A 165 3.96 6.88 -3.18
C ILE A 165 3.52 7.19 -1.76
N LEU A 166 3.37 6.16 -0.94
CA LEU A 166 3.03 6.27 0.46
C LEU A 166 4.18 5.72 1.30
N MET A 167 4.72 6.55 2.17
CA MET A 167 5.75 6.18 3.13
C MET A 167 5.34 6.62 4.54
N ASN A 168 5.69 5.83 5.54
CA ASN A 168 5.50 6.20 6.93
C ASN A 168 6.81 6.12 7.71
N ILE A 169 7.01 7.12 8.58
CA ILE A 169 7.98 7.09 9.67
C ILE A 169 7.19 6.90 10.96
N ASN A 170 7.51 5.86 11.73
CA ASN A 170 6.71 5.36 12.83
C ASN A 170 7.53 5.31 14.13
N PRO A 171 7.76 6.42 14.86
CA PRO A 171 8.25 6.36 16.23
C PRO A 171 7.27 5.55 17.08
N THR A 172 7.78 4.55 17.79
CA THR A 172 6.97 3.56 18.49
C THR A 172 7.46 3.38 19.92
N ILE A 173 6.52 3.23 20.84
CA ILE A 173 6.74 2.83 22.21
C ILE A 173 5.86 1.62 22.53
N ALA A 174 6.40 0.63 23.24
CA ALA A 174 5.66 -0.54 23.68
C ALA A 174 6.02 -0.87 25.14
N TYR A 175 5.05 -1.36 25.87
CA TYR A 175 5.20 -1.69 27.28
C TYR A 175 4.63 -3.07 27.60
N LYS A 176 5.42 -3.91 28.30
CA LYS A 176 4.95 -5.18 28.84
C LYS A 176 4.11 -4.92 30.09
N LEU A 177 2.82 -5.25 30.02
CA LEU A 177 1.91 -5.20 31.18
C LEU A 177 2.23 -6.32 32.17
N ASP A 178 2.66 -7.44 31.64
CA ASP A 178 3.15 -8.61 32.35
C ASP A 178 4.03 -9.47 31.41
N LYS A 179 4.44 -10.66 31.88
CA LYS A 179 5.29 -11.58 31.10
C LYS A 179 4.66 -12.02 29.75
N ASN A 180 3.35 -11.94 29.64
CA ASN A 180 2.58 -12.45 28.50
C ASN A 180 1.95 -11.36 27.67
N ASN A 181 1.62 -10.19 28.23
CA ASN A 181 0.83 -9.15 27.59
C ASN A 181 1.64 -7.88 27.38
N SER A 182 1.44 -7.26 26.25
CA SER A 182 2.00 -5.95 25.91
C SER A 182 0.98 -5.05 25.22
N ILE A 183 1.18 -3.77 25.36
CA ILE A 183 0.52 -2.72 24.61
C ILE A 183 1.57 -1.85 23.91
N GLY A 184 1.20 -1.20 22.83
CA GLY A 184 2.08 -0.28 22.14
C GLY A 184 1.34 0.85 21.48
N ALA A 185 2.06 1.94 21.24
CA ALA A 185 1.57 3.10 20.54
C ALA A 185 2.63 3.61 19.56
N THR A 186 2.18 4.04 18.41
CA THR A 186 3.00 4.63 17.35
C THR A 186 2.42 5.96 16.93
N LEU A 187 3.27 6.98 16.79
CA LEU A 187 2.95 8.16 16.01
C LEU A 187 3.23 7.83 14.53
N VAL A 188 2.19 7.85 13.71
CA VAL A 188 2.34 7.64 12.26
C VAL A 188 2.61 8.99 11.61
N ILE A 189 3.79 9.18 11.05
CA ILE A 189 4.15 10.36 10.26
C ILE A 189 4.12 9.94 8.80
N GLY A 190 3.09 10.36 8.06
CA GLY A 190 2.88 10.05 6.66
C GLY A 190 3.59 11.01 5.73
N LEU A 191 4.17 10.49 4.67
CA LEU A 191 4.68 11.22 3.51
C LEU A 191 4.03 10.64 2.26
N GLN A 192 3.47 11.52 1.43
CA GLN A 192 2.92 11.16 0.13
C GLN A 192 3.63 11.97 -0.95
N ILE A 193 3.93 11.32 -2.07
CA ILE A 193 4.47 11.96 -3.27
C ILE A 193 3.53 11.59 -4.40
N PHE A 194 2.97 12.60 -5.05
CA PHE A 194 1.96 12.44 -6.08
C PHE A 194 2.31 13.20 -7.35
N LYS A 195 1.87 12.66 -8.48
CA LYS A 195 1.73 13.37 -9.76
C LYS A 195 0.64 12.73 -10.60
N SER A 196 -0.01 13.51 -11.45
CA SER A 196 -0.88 13.03 -12.51
C SER A 196 -0.48 13.62 -13.86
N TYR A 197 -0.94 12.99 -14.92
CA TYR A 197 -0.76 13.45 -16.29
C TYR A 197 -1.87 12.91 -17.18
N GLY A 198 -2.26 13.74 -18.18
CA GLY A 198 -3.21 13.35 -19.22
C GLY A 198 -4.63 13.17 -18.74
N LEU A 199 -5.07 13.89 -17.69
CA LEU A 199 -6.43 13.84 -17.17
C LEU A 199 -7.31 14.99 -17.66
N GLU A 200 -6.92 15.69 -18.73
CA GLU A 200 -7.63 16.84 -19.29
C GLU A 200 -9.07 16.50 -19.68
N TYR A 201 -9.37 15.22 -19.93
CA TYR A 201 -10.72 14.74 -20.16
C TYR A 201 -11.68 15.10 -19.03
N PHE A 202 -11.18 15.13 -17.79
CA PHE A 202 -11.98 15.41 -16.60
C PHE A 202 -12.12 16.89 -16.25
N GLN A 203 -11.53 17.80 -17.04
CA GLN A 203 -11.65 19.26 -16.79
C GLN A 203 -13.09 19.75 -16.78
N THR A 204 -13.99 19.11 -17.52
CA THR A 204 -15.42 19.44 -17.52
C THR A 204 -16.14 19.15 -16.21
N PHE A 205 -15.47 18.43 -15.30
CA PHE A 205 -15.97 18.12 -13.96
C PHE A 205 -15.32 19.00 -12.88
N THR A 206 -14.49 19.98 -13.25
CA THR A 206 -13.95 21.01 -12.34
C THR A 206 -14.85 22.24 -12.35
N GLU A 207 -14.63 23.17 -11.41
CA GLU A 207 -15.33 24.46 -11.38
C GLU A 207 -14.86 25.39 -12.51
N SER A 208 -13.62 25.24 -12.94
CA SER A 208 -12.95 26.08 -13.93
C SER A 208 -13.07 25.50 -15.33
N ASP A 209 -13.40 26.32 -16.32
CA ASP A 209 -13.36 25.94 -17.73
C ASP A 209 -11.92 25.67 -18.23
N SER A 210 -10.91 26.05 -17.44
CA SER A 210 -9.48 25.84 -17.73
C SER A 210 -8.75 25.62 -16.40
N PRO A 211 -8.83 24.42 -15.81
CA PRO A 211 -8.25 24.12 -14.50
C PRO A 211 -6.71 24.11 -14.59
N ASP A 212 -6.09 24.86 -13.69
CA ASP A 212 -4.63 24.95 -13.59
C ASP A 212 -4.04 23.90 -12.62
N HIS A 213 -4.90 23.26 -11.78
CA HIS A 213 -4.51 22.34 -10.70
C HIS A 213 -5.14 20.94 -10.81
N LEU A 214 -5.45 20.48 -12.02
CA LEU A 214 -6.05 19.17 -12.26
C LEU A 214 -5.00 18.11 -12.64
N THR A 215 -4.13 18.40 -13.57
CA THR A 215 -3.19 17.43 -14.17
C THR A 215 -1.92 18.11 -14.67
N ASP A 216 -0.85 17.31 -14.88
CA ASP A 216 0.42 17.75 -15.48
C ASP A 216 1.18 18.86 -14.70
N GLN A 217 0.89 19.04 -13.42
CA GLN A 217 1.54 20.03 -12.56
C GLN A 217 2.91 19.58 -11.99
N GLY A 218 3.38 18.40 -12.40
CA GLY A 218 4.63 17.87 -11.89
C GLY A 218 4.46 17.00 -10.65
N THR A 219 5.45 17.01 -9.77
CA THR A 219 5.43 16.21 -8.53
C THR A 219 5.12 17.10 -7.35
N ASP A 220 4.10 16.75 -6.60
CA ASP A 220 3.71 17.41 -5.35
C ASP A 220 3.87 16.48 -4.16
N VAL A 221 4.00 17.05 -2.96
CA VAL A 221 4.31 16.32 -1.73
C VAL A 221 3.37 16.74 -0.60
N ALA A 222 2.70 15.76 -0.02
CA ALA A 222 1.90 15.95 1.19
C ALA A 222 2.50 15.19 2.37
N TYR A 223 2.29 15.72 3.57
CA TYR A 223 2.70 15.10 4.81
C TYR A 223 1.57 15.15 5.84
N GLY A 224 1.58 14.21 6.76
CA GLY A 224 0.49 14.13 7.72
C GLY A 224 0.83 13.31 8.94
N ALA A 225 -0.16 13.19 9.83
CA ALA A 225 0.00 12.44 11.06
C ALA A 225 -1.24 11.63 11.41
N GLY A 226 -0.99 10.50 12.06
CA GLY A 226 -1.98 9.60 12.63
C GLY A 226 -1.42 8.87 13.83
N ILE A 227 -2.20 7.97 14.41
CA ILE A 227 -1.77 7.14 15.51
C ILE A 227 -2.06 5.68 15.21
N ARG A 228 -1.21 4.78 15.74
CA ARG A 228 -1.50 3.36 15.79
C ARG A 228 -1.39 2.87 17.22
N LEU A 229 -2.37 2.08 17.63
CA LEU A 229 -2.42 1.42 18.93
C LEU A 229 -2.40 -0.09 18.72
N GLY A 230 -1.81 -0.82 19.65
CA GLY A 230 -1.75 -2.27 19.55
C GLY A 230 -1.73 -2.95 20.89
N TRP A 231 -2.26 -4.16 20.88
CA TRP A 231 -2.15 -5.14 21.98
C TRP A 231 -1.67 -6.47 21.43
N MET A 232 -0.87 -7.17 22.22
CA MET A 232 -0.47 -8.56 21.95
C MET A 232 -0.39 -9.34 23.26
N GLY A 233 -0.92 -10.55 23.24
CA GLY A 233 -0.85 -11.48 24.36
C GLY A 233 -0.36 -12.86 23.94
N ASN A 234 0.54 -13.46 24.75
CA ASN A 234 1.08 -14.80 24.57
C ASN A 234 0.50 -15.75 25.63
N PHE A 235 -0.07 -16.86 25.19
CA PHE A 235 -0.79 -17.83 26.02
C PHE A 235 -0.24 -19.24 25.77
N MET A 236 -0.68 -20.20 26.62
CA MET A 236 -0.32 -21.61 26.45
C MET A 236 1.20 -21.82 26.35
N GLU A 237 1.96 -21.21 27.28
CA GLU A 237 3.43 -21.28 27.29
C GLU A 237 4.07 -20.75 25.96
N ASN A 238 3.56 -19.64 25.46
CA ASN A 238 3.93 -19.01 24.20
C ASN A 238 3.63 -19.84 22.94
N LYS A 239 2.71 -20.81 23.01
CA LYS A 239 2.25 -21.53 21.83
C LYS A 239 1.18 -20.75 21.05
N LEU A 240 0.32 -20.02 21.76
CA LEU A 240 -0.73 -19.19 21.16
C LEU A 240 -0.42 -17.72 21.40
N SER A 241 -0.38 -16.92 20.33
CA SER A 241 -0.37 -15.47 20.43
C SER A 241 -1.66 -14.91 19.84
N LEU A 242 -2.25 -13.93 20.50
CA LEU A 242 -3.40 -13.17 20.03
C LEU A 242 -3.02 -11.70 19.99
N GLY A 243 -3.58 -10.94 19.06
CA GLY A 243 -3.30 -9.52 18.92
C GLY A 243 -4.44 -8.75 18.27
N ALA A 244 -4.43 -7.46 18.55
CA ALA A 244 -5.32 -6.49 17.92
C ALA A 244 -4.57 -5.20 17.66
N GLU A 245 -4.92 -4.51 16.59
CA GLU A 245 -4.38 -3.20 16.27
C GLU A 245 -5.49 -2.28 15.75
N TYR A 246 -5.30 -1.00 15.95
CA TYR A 246 -6.08 0.09 15.38
C TYR A 246 -5.13 1.15 14.86
N THR A 247 -5.30 1.52 13.62
CA THR A 247 -4.62 2.66 13.00
C THR A 247 -5.67 3.68 12.61
N SER A 248 -5.54 4.91 13.12
CA SER A 248 -6.39 6.01 12.69
C SER A 248 -6.13 6.36 11.23
N GLN A 249 -7.05 7.08 10.62
CA GLN A 249 -6.75 7.84 9.42
C GLN A 249 -5.48 8.69 9.65
N THR A 250 -4.58 8.74 8.65
CA THR A 250 -3.49 9.71 8.64
C THR A 250 -4.00 10.96 7.94
N TYR A 251 -4.14 12.05 8.71
CA TYR A 251 -4.59 13.34 8.20
C TYR A 251 -3.45 14.00 7.45
N MET A 252 -3.60 14.14 6.15
CA MET A 252 -2.58 14.68 5.26
C MET A 252 -2.81 16.16 4.97
N SER A 253 -1.74 16.90 4.67
CA SER A 253 -1.84 18.22 4.03
C SER A 253 -2.42 18.07 2.62
N GLU A 254 -2.86 19.18 2.07
CA GLU A 254 -3.33 19.26 0.69
C GLU A 254 -2.16 19.06 -0.30
N PHE A 255 -2.47 18.56 -1.47
CA PHE A 255 -1.65 18.68 -2.66
C PHE A 255 -2.04 19.98 -3.36
N ASP A 256 -1.29 21.04 -3.14
CA ASP A 256 -1.60 22.38 -3.67
C ASP A 256 -1.68 22.38 -5.20
N ASP A 257 -0.76 21.65 -5.85
CA ASP A 257 -0.68 21.52 -7.30
C ASP A 257 -1.81 20.64 -7.87
N TYR A 258 -2.57 19.92 -7.04
CA TYR A 258 -3.67 19.04 -7.44
C TYR A 258 -4.97 19.32 -6.68
N SER A 259 -5.17 20.59 -6.29
CA SER A 259 -6.34 21.01 -5.53
C SER A 259 -7.67 20.88 -6.29
N GLU A 260 -7.64 20.79 -7.60
CA GLU A 260 -8.82 20.57 -8.47
C GLU A 260 -9.02 19.08 -8.84
N LEU A 261 -8.14 18.16 -8.38
CA LEU A 261 -8.26 16.73 -8.62
C LEU A 261 -8.92 15.99 -7.46
N PHE A 262 -8.37 16.15 -6.25
CA PHE A 262 -8.86 15.44 -5.07
C PHE A 262 -9.92 16.25 -4.33
N ALA A 263 -10.95 15.57 -3.81
CA ALA A 263 -11.92 16.17 -2.90
C ALA A 263 -11.24 16.89 -1.73
N GLU A 264 -11.95 17.81 -1.09
CA GLU A 264 -11.41 18.65 0.00
C GLU A 264 -10.16 19.46 -0.43
N GLN A 265 -10.19 20.02 -1.64
CA GLN A 265 -9.14 20.90 -2.23
C GLN A 265 -7.74 20.26 -2.23
N GLY A 266 -7.63 19.02 -2.70
CA GLY A 266 -6.35 18.36 -2.84
C GLY A 266 -5.98 17.41 -1.70
N LYS A 267 -6.90 17.11 -0.77
CA LYS A 267 -6.63 16.18 0.33
C LYS A 267 -6.76 14.73 -0.10
N LEU A 268 -5.71 13.96 0.15
CA LEU A 268 -5.74 12.52 0.04
C LEU A 268 -5.29 11.90 1.36
N ASN A 269 -6.19 11.88 2.35
CA ASN A 269 -5.88 11.24 3.62
C ASN A 269 -5.63 9.73 3.44
N THR A 270 -4.70 9.16 4.25
CA THR A 270 -4.49 7.71 4.22
C THR A 270 -5.54 7.01 5.09
N PRO A 271 -6.26 6.00 4.57
CA PRO A 271 -7.30 5.30 5.32
C PRO A 271 -6.80 4.68 6.62
N GLY A 272 -7.64 4.73 7.65
CA GLY A 272 -7.44 3.97 8.86
C GLY A 272 -7.74 2.49 8.65
N ASN A 273 -7.30 1.66 9.61
CA ASN A 273 -7.64 0.23 9.61
C ASN A 273 -7.73 -0.33 11.02
N ILE A 274 -8.45 -1.45 11.13
CA ILE A 274 -8.54 -2.25 12.35
C ILE A 274 -8.11 -3.67 11.98
N GLY A 275 -7.31 -4.30 12.84
CA GLY A 275 -6.84 -5.65 12.61
C GLY A 275 -6.88 -6.52 13.87
N ILE A 276 -7.16 -7.80 13.66
CA ILE A 276 -7.00 -8.84 14.65
C ILE A 276 -6.15 -9.96 14.10
N GLY A 277 -5.37 -10.60 14.97
CA GLY A 277 -4.47 -11.66 14.54
C GLY A 277 -4.36 -12.77 15.59
N ALA A 278 -4.04 -13.96 15.10
CA ALA A 278 -3.70 -15.11 15.92
C ALA A 278 -2.53 -15.86 15.28
N SER A 279 -1.59 -16.34 16.11
CA SER A 279 -0.58 -17.29 15.66
C SER A 279 -0.47 -18.45 16.64
N TYR A 280 -0.25 -19.64 16.07
CA TYR A 280 -0.15 -20.86 16.85
C TYR A 280 1.09 -21.68 16.46
N LYS A 281 1.91 -22.00 17.45
CA LYS A 281 3.07 -22.86 17.32
C LYS A 281 2.62 -24.32 17.46
N PHE A 282 2.40 -24.96 16.31
CA PHE A 282 1.87 -26.33 16.24
C PHE A 282 2.84 -27.37 16.82
N ILE A 283 4.10 -27.22 16.41
CA ILE A 283 5.29 -27.87 16.96
C ILE A 283 6.37 -26.82 17.13
N GLU A 284 7.49 -27.15 17.76
CA GLU A 284 8.54 -26.16 18.05
C GLU A 284 9.03 -25.43 16.80
N ASP A 285 9.05 -26.12 15.66
CA ASP A 285 9.59 -25.60 14.40
C ASP A 285 8.53 -25.08 13.44
N LEU A 286 7.22 -25.23 13.74
CA LEU A 286 6.14 -24.84 12.84
C LEU A 286 5.16 -23.87 13.50
N THR A 287 5.07 -22.68 12.93
CA THR A 287 4.10 -21.66 13.31
C THR A 287 3.14 -21.37 12.15
N ILE A 288 1.85 -21.30 12.47
CA ILE A 288 0.79 -20.84 11.55
C ILE A 288 0.22 -19.55 12.11
N ALA A 289 0.00 -18.55 11.26
CA ALA A 289 -0.55 -17.27 11.66
C ALA A 289 -1.69 -16.85 10.73
N LEU A 290 -2.68 -16.16 11.30
CA LEU A 290 -3.85 -15.62 10.64
C LEU A 290 -4.05 -14.17 11.07
N ASP A 291 -4.24 -13.26 10.11
CA ASP A 291 -4.69 -11.89 10.39
C ASP A 291 -5.94 -11.58 9.57
N ILE A 292 -6.81 -10.75 10.14
CA ILE A 292 -7.95 -10.14 9.45
C ILE A 292 -7.80 -8.64 9.66
N ASN A 293 -7.73 -7.88 8.57
CA ASN A 293 -7.70 -6.42 8.59
C ASN A 293 -8.94 -5.86 7.88
N TYR A 294 -9.50 -4.79 8.42
CA TYR A 294 -10.57 -4.02 7.82
C TYR A 294 -10.07 -2.62 7.52
N ILE A 295 -9.98 -2.27 6.24
CA ILE A 295 -9.46 -0.98 5.74
C ILE A 295 -10.66 -0.09 5.43
N MET A 296 -10.67 1.11 6.01
CA MET A 296 -11.76 2.07 5.99
C MET A 296 -11.60 3.07 4.84
N TYR A 297 -11.69 2.60 3.59
CA TYR A 297 -11.59 3.46 2.40
C TYR A 297 -12.74 4.46 2.30
N GLU A 298 -13.94 4.06 2.77
CA GLU A 298 -15.15 4.91 2.72
C GLU A 298 -15.07 6.17 3.59
N ASP A 299 -14.10 6.22 4.52
CA ASP A 299 -13.87 7.41 5.35
C ASP A 299 -13.09 8.52 4.62
N ILE A 300 -12.59 8.27 3.40
CA ILE A 300 -11.75 9.21 2.65
C ILE A 300 -12.51 9.75 1.44
N PRO A 301 -12.99 11.00 1.45
CA PRO A 301 -13.79 11.59 0.37
C PRO A 301 -13.14 11.43 -1.02
N ALA A 302 -11.87 11.74 -1.17
CA ALA A 302 -11.16 11.60 -2.45
C ALA A 302 -11.14 10.16 -3.01
N ILE A 303 -11.31 9.15 -2.15
CA ILE A 303 -11.32 7.72 -2.53
C ILE A 303 -12.76 7.21 -2.69
N ALA A 304 -13.64 7.53 -1.75
CA ALA A 304 -14.95 6.91 -1.61
C ALA A 304 -16.10 7.66 -2.27
N ASN A 305 -15.98 8.99 -2.43
CA ASN A 305 -17.00 9.74 -3.13
C ASN A 305 -17.26 9.15 -4.51
N LEU A 306 -18.50 9.23 -4.96
CA LEU A 306 -18.88 8.72 -6.28
C LEU A 306 -18.12 9.47 -7.37
N GLY A 307 -17.55 8.72 -8.30
CA GLY A 307 -16.92 9.28 -9.48
C GLY A 307 -17.90 9.74 -10.56
N PRO A 308 -17.40 10.28 -11.65
CA PRO A 308 -18.22 10.64 -12.81
C PRO A 308 -19.04 9.43 -13.27
N GLY A 309 -20.33 9.62 -13.50
CA GLY A 309 -21.23 8.57 -13.98
C GLY A 309 -21.64 7.49 -12.97
N GLN A 310 -21.21 7.57 -11.73
CA GLN A 310 -21.51 6.57 -10.69
C GLN A 310 -22.81 6.83 -9.93
N GLY A 311 -23.56 7.87 -10.27
CA GLY A 311 -24.84 8.19 -9.66
C GLY A 311 -25.97 7.18 -9.98
N PRO A 312 -27.12 7.25 -9.29
CA PRO A 312 -28.25 6.38 -9.52
C PRO A 312 -28.70 6.38 -10.99
N GLY A 313 -28.76 5.20 -11.62
CA GLY A 313 -29.20 5.03 -13.01
C GLY A 313 -28.12 5.35 -14.05
N GLY A 314 -26.83 5.45 -13.66
CA GLY A 314 -25.73 5.75 -14.58
C GLY A 314 -25.72 7.20 -15.06
N ALA A 315 -26.52 8.07 -14.44
CA ALA A 315 -26.54 9.48 -14.78
C ALA A 315 -25.19 10.11 -14.44
N LEU A 316 -24.69 10.94 -15.36
CA LEU A 316 -23.71 11.95 -15.01
C LEU A 316 -24.27 12.71 -13.81
N TYR A 317 -23.67 12.54 -12.65
CA TYR A 317 -24.11 13.21 -11.43
C TYR A 317 -23.69 14.68 -11.48
N VAL A 318 -24.34 15.42 -12.34
CA VAL A 318 -24.13 16.86 -12.57
C VAL A 318 -25.39 17.60 -12.13
N THR A 319 -25.74 17.52 -10.84
CA THR A 319 -26.90 18.29 -10.34
C THR A 319 -26.66 18.78 -8.93
N GLY A 320 -26.14 19.97 -8.83
CA GLY A 320 -25.98 20.75 -7.61
C GLY A 320 -24.81 21.70 -7.77
N PRO A 321 -24.87 22.91 -7.21
CA PRO A 321 -23.91 23.96 -7.54
C PRO A 321 -22.47 23.71 -7.07
N GLU A 322 -22.21 22.67 -6.27
CA GLU A 322 -20.85 22.38 -5.78
C GLU A 322 -20.59 20.89 -5.51
N ALA A 323 -21.62 20.06 -5.38
CA ALA A 323 -21.55 18.72 -4.80
C ALA A 323 -20.86 17.66 -5.66
N ASN A 324 -20.54 17.91 -6.94
CA ASN A 324 -20.07 16.90 -7.88
C ASN A 324 -18.93 17.39 -8.76
N GLN A 325 -18.20 18.40 -8.31
CA GLN A 325 -17.02 18.88 -9.01
C GLN A 325 -15.76 18.31 -8.36
N LEU A 326 -14.79 17.92 -9.17
CA LEU A 326 -13.44 17.58 -8.69
C LEU A 326 -12.88 18.74 -7.85
N GLY A 327 -12.13 18.42 -6.81
CA GLY A 327 -11.52 19.41 -5.91
C GLY A 327 -12.42 19.93 -4.78
N LYS A 328 -13.75 19.77 -4.85
CA LYS A 328 -14.68 20.27 -3.81
C LYS A 328 -14.79 19.28 -2.63
N ASP A 329 -15.33 19.75 -1.47
CA ASP A 329 -15.46 18.91 -0.27
C ASP A 329 -16.25 17.62 -0.51
N GLU A 330 -17.40 17.72 -1.18
CA GLU A 330 -18.20 16.57 -1.64
C GLU A 330 -17.87 16.19 -3.10
N GLY A 331 -16.66 16.53 -3.54
CA GLY A 331 -16.20 16.36 -4.92
C GLY A 331 -16.08 14.89 -5.32
N LEU A 332 -15.93 14.69 -6.63
CA LEU A 332 -15.80 13.34 -7.21
C LEU A 332 -14.59 12.60 -6.67
N GLY A 333 -14.74 11.29 -6.50
CA GLY A 333 -13.70 10.35 -6.10
C GLY A 333 -13.76 9.07 -6.93
N PHE A 334 -13.15 8.00 -6.44
CA PHE A 334 -13.09 6.71 -7.15
C PHE A 334 -14.29 5.80 -6.86
N GLY A 335 -15.12 6.12 -5.86
CA GLY A 335 -16.26 5.30 -5.46
C GLY A 335 -15.87 3.95 -4.85
N TRP A 336 -14.70 3.86 -4.22
CA TRP A 336 -14.22 2.62 -3.60
C TRP A 336 -15.01 2.28 -2.34
N ASN A 337 -15.15 0.98 -2.09
CA ASN A 337 -15.74 0.45 -0.86
C ASN A 337 -14.65 0.10 0.17
N ASN A 338 -15.05 -0.04 1.42
CA ASN A 338 -14.21 -0.63 2.47
C ASN A 338 -13.75 -2.03 2.09
N GLN A 339 -12.56 -2.42 2.55
CA GLN A 339 -11.96 -3.71 2.20
C GLN A 339 -11.65 -4.55 3.43
N THR A 340 -12.11 -5.80 3.43
CA THR A 340 -11.66 -6.81 4.40
C THR A 340 -10.58 -7.67 3.78
N VAL A 341 -9.44 -7.77 4.46
CA VAL A 341 -8.27 -8.53 4.02
C VAL A 341 -8.02 -9.70 4.95
N TYR A 342 -7.87 -10.89 4.39
CA TYR A 342 -7.54 -12.13 5.10
C TYR A 342 -6.13 -12.54 4.76
N LYS A 343 -5.32 -12.88 5.76
CA LYS A 343 -3.93 -13.27 5.60
C LYS A 343 -3.68 -14.58 6.32
N LEU A 344 -3.02 -15.49 5.64
CA LEU A 344 -2.56 -16.78 6.18
C LEU A 344 -1.06 -16.89 5.95
N GLY A 345 -0.31 -17.21 7.01
CA GLY A 345 1.13 -17.41 6.95
C GLY A 345 1.58 -18.67 7.66
N ILE A 346 2.60 -19.29 7.11
CA ILE A 346 3.27 -20.46 7.68
C ILE A 346 4.76 -20.17 7.75
N ALA A 347 5.39 -20.46 8.90
CA ALA A 347 6.84 -20.41 9.07
C ALA A 347 7.32 -21.75 9.62
N TYR A 348 8.34 -22.32 8.96
CA TYR A 348 8.97 -23.58 9.31
C TYR A 348 10.47 -23.38 9.51
N ALA A 349 10.95 -23.58 10.76
CA ALA A 349 12.37 -23.64 11.07
C ALA A 349 12.93 -24.98 10.57
N TYR A 350 13.46 -24.98 9.34
CA TYR A 350 13.97 -26.20 8.71
C TYR A 350 15.20 -26.78 9.44
N ASP A 351 16.08 -25.89 9.86
CA ASP A 351 17.25 -26.18 10.67
C ASP A 351 17.67 -24.92 11.48
N PRO A 352 18.71 -24.95 12.31
CA PRO A 352 19.16 -23.79 13.11
C PRO A 352 19.55 -22.55 12.28
N LYS A 353 19.75 -22.69 10.97
CA LYS A 353 20.16 -21.60 10.07
C LYS A 353 19.05 -21.15 9.13
N TRP A 354 18.14 -22.03 8.75
CA TRP A 354 17.15 -21.75 7.74
C TRP A 354 15.73 -21.77 8.30
N THR A 355 15.00 -20.70 8.04
CA THR A 355 13.55 -20.64 8.23
C THR A 355 12.89 -20.41 6.87
N LEU A 356 11.98 -21.28 6.50
CA LEU A 356 11.17 -21.17 5.27
C LEU A 356 9.79 -20.63 5.60
N ARG A 357 9.23 -19.86 4.69
CA ARG A 357 7.91 -19.24 4.86
C ARG A 357 7.08 -19.40 3.60
N GLY A 358 5.78 -19.44 3.80
CA GLY A 358 4.80 -19.35 2.73
C GLY A 358 3.55 -18.68 3.26
N GLY A 359 2.77 -18.09 2.36
CA GLY A 359 1.56 -17.41 2.79
C GLY A 359 0.61 -17.09 1.64
N TRP A 360 -0.59 -16.72 2.03
CA TRP A 360 -1.66 -16.30 1.14
C TRP A 360 -2.32 -15.05 1.70
N ASN A 361 -2.65 -14.11 0.82
CA ASN A 361 -3.37 -12.90 1.13
C ASN A 361 -4.57 -12.79 0.19
N TYR A 362 -5.71 -12.41 0.73
CA TYR A 362 -6.93 -12.17 -0.02
C TYR A 362 -7.63 -10.91 0.47
N GLY A 363 -7.95 -10.02 -0.45
CA GLY A 363 -8.83 -8.88 -0.24
C GLY A 363 -9.60 -8.60 -1.51
N LYS A 364 -10.94 -8.61 -1.44
CA LYS A 364 -11.76 -8.24 -2.60
C LYS A 364 -11.38 -6.83 -3.05
N SER A 365 -11.25 -6.59 -4.36
CA SER A 365 -10.97 -5.25 -4.90
C SER A 365 -11.95 -4.21 -4.31
N PRO A 366 -11.46 -3.04 -3.86
CA PRO A 366 -12.33 -1.99 -3.35
C PRO A 366 -13.14 -1.31 -4.46
N ILE A 367 -12.75 -1.49 -5.72
CA ILE A 367 -13.44 -0.92 -6.88
C ILE A 367 -14.83 -1.54 -7.01
N ASN A 368 -15.86 -0.71 -7.13
CA ASN A 368 -17.20 -1.16 -7.41
C ASN A 368 -17.45 -1.20 -8.92
N SER A 369 -17.23 -2.37 -9.51
CA SER A 369 -17.38 -2.56 -10.96
C SER A 369 -18.81 -2.50 -11.50
N GLU A 370 -19.84 -2.48 -10.62
CA GLU A 370 -21.23 -2.25 -11.04
C GLU A 370 -21.49 -0.76 -11.36
N ARG A 371 -20.58 0.12 -10.95
CA ARG A 371 -20.59 1.55 -11.24
C ARG A 371 -19.66 1.86 -12.42
N ASP A 372 -19.61 3.13 -12.81
CA ASP A 372 -18.68 3.57 -13.84
C ASP A 372 -17.23 3.24 -13.49
N ILE A 373 -16.54 2.58 -14.44
CA ILE A 373 -15.15 2.12 -14.24
C ILE A 373 -14.11 3.10 -14.81
N LEU A 374 -14.56 4.08 -15.61
CA LEU A 374 -13.68 4.93 -16.40
C LEU A 374 -12.67 5.70 -15.52
N PHE A 375 -13.15 6.32 -14.42
CA PHE A 375 -12.28 7.07 -13.53
C PHE A 375 -11.30 6.14 -12.78
N SER A 376 -11.70 4.92 -12.48
CA SER A 376 -10.84 3.91 -11.82
C SER A 376 -9.70 3.40 -12.71
N MET A 377 -9.70 3.68 -14.04
CA MET A 377 -8.61 3.30 -14.92
C MET A 377 -7.28 3.95 -14.54
N VAL A 378 -7.30 5.13 -13.92
CA VAL A 378 -6.07 5.78 -13.46
C VAL A 378 -5.46 5.11 -12.22
N ALA A 379 -6.26 4.36 -11.44
CA ALA A 379 -5.84 3.68 -10.22
C ALA A 379 -6.36 2.23 -10.17
N PRO A 380 -5.82 1.31 -10.98
CA PRO A 380 -6.36 -0.05 -11.19
C PRO A 380 -6.06 -1.00 -10.01
N ALA A 381 -6.71 -0.80 -8.86
CA ALA A 381 -6.55 -1.62 -7.66
C ALA A 381 -7.37 -2.93 -7.76
N THR A 382 -7.09 -3.77 -8.76
CA THR A 382 -7.92 -4.93 -9.08
C THR A 382 -7.44 -6.24 -8.45
N THR A 383 -6.15 -6.39 -8.14
CA THR A 383 -5.57 -7.64 -7.61
C THR A 383 -6.20 -8.03 -6.27
N GLU A 384 -6.63 -9.28 -6.14
CA GLU A 384 -7.32 -9.80 -4.95
C GLU A 384 -6.53 -10.90 -4.23
N HIS A 385 -5.94 -11.83 -4.95
CA HIS A 385 -5.22 -12.98 -4.40
C HIS A 385 -3.71 -12.84 -4.56
N HIS A 386 -2.98 -13.15 -3.49
CA HIS A 386 -1.52 -13.19 -3.51
C HIS A 386 -1.01 -14.49 -2.90
N LEU A 387 -0.02 -15.08 -3.56
CA LEU A 387 0.77 -16.18 -3.02
C LEU A 387 2.17 -15.65 -2.68
N THR A 388 2.69 -16.06 -1.52
CA THR A 388 3.99 -15.56 -1.07
C THR A 388 4.90 -16.68 -0.62
N LEU A 389 6.19 -16.47 -0.81
CA LEU A 389 7.28 -17.33 -0.35
C LEU A 389 8.32 -16.48 0.38
N GLY A 390 8.98 -17.06 1.37
CA GLY A 390 10.05 -16.40 2.09
C GLY A 390 11.09 -17.36 2.61
N ALA A 391 12.30 -16.85 2.84
CA ALA A 391 13.38 -17.57 3.49
C ALA A 391 14.21 -16.64 4.36
N SER A 392 14.67 -17.13 5.51
CA SER A 392 15.69 -16.45 6.33
C SER A 392 16.88 -17.35 6.48
N TYR A 393 18.07 -16.73 6.42
CA TYR A 393 19.36 -17.39 6.64
C TYR A 393 20.11 -16.73 7.81
N GLN A 394 20.27 -17.45 8.91
CA GLN A 394 21.09 -17.03 10.06
C GLN A 394 22.58 -17.17 9.70
N TYR A 395 23.20 -16.06 9.32
CA TYR A 395 24.61 -16.02 8.91
C TYR A 395 25.55 -16.10 10.13
N GLN A 396 25.25 -15.32 11.18
CA GLN A 396 25.93 -15.30 12.49
C GLN A 396 24.85 -15.20 13.59
N GLU A 397 25.23 -15.37 14.84
CA GLU A 397 24.27 -15.29 15.97
C GLU A 397 23.49 -13.95 16.00
N ASP A 398 24.11 -12.90 15.50
CA ASP A 398 23.60 -11.52 15.50
C ASP A 398 23.21 -10.99 14.10
N ILE A 399 23.41 -11.76 13.01
CA ILE A 399 23.12 -11.31 11.63
C ILE A 399 22.28 -12.36 10.91
N GLU A 400 21.13 -11.92 10.40
CA GLU A 400 20.22 -12.73 9.60
C GLU A 400 19.89 -12.02 8.27
N PHE A 401 19.89 -12.76 7.17
CA PHE A 401 19.40 -12.31 5.86
C PHE A 401 18.03 -12.88 5.57
N ASN A 402 17.16 -12.05 5.01
CA ASN A 402 15.77 -12.43 4.73
C ASN A 402 15.46 -12.15 3.28
N PHE A 403 14.70 -13.04 2.66
CA PHE A 403 14.25 -12.96 1.28
C PHE A 403 12.74 -13.22 1.22
N SER A 404 12.06 -12.54 0.31
CA SER A 404 10.65 -12.75 0.04
C SER A 404 10.35 -12.63 -1.45
N TYR A 405 9.36 -13.38 -1.88
CA TYR A 405 8.72 -13.24 -3.18
C TYR A 405 7.22 -13.23 -2.98
N SER A 406 6.52 -12.35 -3.66
CA SER A 406 5.06 -12.36 -3.71
C SER A 406 4.58 -12.18 -5.15
N HIS A 407 3.56 -12.97 -5.50
CA HIS A 407 2.85 -12.87 -6.77
C HIS A 407 1.38 -12.55 -6.49
N GLY A 408 0.89 -11.43 -7.03
CA GLY A 408 -0.52 -11.07 -7.06
C GLY A 408 -1.13 -11.49 -8.39
N PHE A 409 -2.10 -12.40 -8.33
CA PHE A 409 -2.74 -12.95 -9.53
C PHE A 409 -3.55 -11.88 -10.24
N GLU A 410 -3.50 -11.93 -11.57
CA GLU A 410 -4.31 -11.06 -12.40
C GLU A 410 -5.78 -11.16 -12.03
N ASN A 411 -6.42 -10.02 -11.88
CA ASN A 411 -7.86 -9.91 -11.70
C ASN A 411 -8.37 -8.74 -12.54
N THR A 412 -9.52 -8.97 -13.18
CA THR A 412 -10.14 -8.00 -14.09
C THR A 412 -11.44 -7.49 -13.47
N GLN A 413 -11.59 -6.18 -13.44
CA GLN A 413 -12.85 -5.50 -13.13
C GLN A 413 -13.45 -5.01 -14.44
N TYR A 414 -14.69 -5.43 -14.71
CA TYR A 414 -15.47 -5.05 -15.90
C TYR A 414 -16.71 -4.29 -15.48
N GLY A 415 -16.98 -3.17 -16.12
CA GLY A 415 -18.12 -2.34 -15.75
C GLY A 415 -18.53 -1.35 -16.84
N PRO A 416 -19.70 -0.71 -16.65
CA PRO A 416 -20.19 0.32 -17.56
C PRO A 416 -19.30 1.57 -17.52
N THR A 417 -19.39 2.38 -18.57
CA THR A 417 -18.79 3.72 -18.62
C THR A 417 -19.85 4.77 -18.86
N PHE A 418 -19.73 5.94 -18.25
CA PHE A 418 -20.70 7.03 -18.41
C PHE A 418 -20.70 7.63 -19.82
N ILE A 419 -19.66 7.37 -20.60
CA ILE A 419 -19.59 7.76 -22.01
C ILE A 419 -20.37 6.80 -22.93
N GLY A 420 -20.95 5.73 -22.35
CA GLY A 420 -21.64 4.65 -23.04
C GLY A 420 -20.73 3.46 -23.33
N GLY A 421 -21.32 2.25 -23.34
CA GLY A 421 -20.58 1.00 -23.46
C GLY A 421 -19.94 0.56 -22.14
N TYR A 422 -18.93 -0.28 -22.27
CA TYR A 422 -18.22 -0.91 -21.16
C TYR A 422 -16.71 -0.71 -21.26
N GLY A 423 -16.03 -0.90 -20.15
CA GLY A 423 -14.60 -0.96 -20.06
C GLY A 423 -14.15 -2.02 -19.07
N ASP A 424 -12.88 -2.34 -19.10
CA ASP A 424 -12.26 -3.17 -18.08
C ASP A 424 -10.86 -2.66 -17.72
N ILE A 425 -10.46 -3.04 -16.53
CA ILE A 425 -9.11 -2.85 -16.01
C ILE A 425 -8.65 -4.15 -15.39
N SER A 426 -7.40 -4.52 -15.65
CA SER A 426 -6.78 -5.68 -15.03
C SER A 426 -5.41 -5.31 -14.46
N MET A 427 -4.97 -6.09 -13.47
CA MET A 427 -3.64 -5.94 -12.90
C MET A 427 -3.15 -7.24 -12.30
N SER A 428 -1.87 -7.54 -12.52
CA SER A 428 -1.08 -8.51 -11.78
C SER A 428 0.15 -7.84 -11.17
N THR A 429 0.72 -8.44 -10.12
CA THR A 429 1.88 -7.86 -9.43
C THR A 429 2.91 -8.90 -9.05
N ASP A 430 4.18 -8.52 -9.06
CA ASP A 430 5.30 -9.30 -8.55
C ASP A 430 6.16 -8.44 -7.62
N ALA A 431 6.64 -9.02 -6.52
CA ALA A 431 7.62 -8.35 -5.68
C ALA A 431 8.70 -9.34 -5.20
N LEU A 432 9.95 -8.88 -5.27
CA LEU A 432 11.12 -9.61 -4.79
C LEU A 432 11.81 -8.75 -3.73
N GLY A 433 11.91 -9.25 -2.51
CA GLY A 433 12.47 -8.52 -1.38
C GLY A 433 13.70 -9.16 -0.78
N ALA A 434 14.58 -8.31 -0.25
CA ALA A 434 15.72 -8.71 0.56
C ALA A 434 15.93 -7.75 1.74
N SER A 435 16.31 -8.30 2.89
CA SER A 435 16.65 -7.51 4.08
C SER A 435 17.71 -8.18 4.93
N MET A 436 18.32 -7.38 5.80
CA MET A 436 19.26 -7.81 6.82
C MET A 436 18.76 -7.36 8.19
N SER A 437 18.73 -8.28 9.14
CA SER A 437 18.47 -8.04 10.56
C SER A 437 19.77 -8.17 11.34
N MET A 438 20.03 -7.22 12.25
CA MET A 438 21.23 -7.22 13.08
C MET A 438 20.86 -6.95 14.54
N LYS A 439 21.29 -7.83 15.45
CA LYS A 439 21.20 -7.65 16.90
C LYS A 439 22.50 -7.03 17.45
N PHE A 440 22.37 -6.19 18.50
CA PHE A 440 23.52 -5.50 19.10
C PHE A 440 23.35 -5.19 20.58
#